data_7af73b17b1d616b47ff1f07206b86e95
#
_entry.id   7af73b17b1d616b47ff1f07206b86e95
#
_cell.length_a   1.000
_cell.length_b   1.000
_cell.length_c   1.000
_cell.angle_alpha   90.00
_cell.angle_beta   90.00
_cell.angle_gamma   90.00
#
_symmetry.space_group_name_H-M   'P 1'
#
loop_
_entity.id
_entity.type
_entity.pdbx_description
1 polymer ?
#
loop_
_entity_poly.entity_id
_entity_poly.type
_entity_poly.pdbx_seq_one_letter_code
_entity_poly.pdbx_strand_id
1 'polypeptide(L)'
;MTRLTDGMVKDIIRSLDSANEMLIALTGMDTVELACDAAGITKDMIDLDGIKVGIVPVTSGKGIITKFSESVAEIVRRLGMEASVTQAADVTGLAEALSAGAEIVFMADDVTFMAINTKNGRFSNNSYCTAAGYVSALKGAAGGLDGKEVLVLGAGRVGAIAARMMTGMGAAVTVYDIDEERARALSESIPVKVAADVNAALIVHDLVLNAAPGAIDGRFVKEGAIISSPGIPFPFDGLGIKRAGTIINDPLDIGVAVMAVQCASFSRLRRQDAAHGT
;
A
#
# COMPACT_ATOMS: atom_id res chain seq x y z
N MET A 1 1.03 -5.56 -12.24
CA MET A 1 1.74 -4.71 -11.27
C MET A 1 2.77 -3.90 -12.02
N THR A 2 2.97 -2.63 -11.69
CA THR A 2 4.07 -1.87 -12.27
C THR A 2 5.36 -2.34 -11.59
N ARG A 3 6.34 -2.79 -12.39
CA ARG A 3 7.63 -3.24 -11.86
C ARG A 3 8.45 -2.02 -11.42
N LEU A 4 9.00 -2.05 -10.22
CA LEU A 4 9.97 -1.07 -9.75
C LEU A 4 11.26 -1.17 -10.59
N THR A 5 11.96 -0.05 -10.73
CA THR A 5 13.30 0.00 -11.35
C THR A 5 14.38 0.08 -10.26
N ASP A 6 15.61 -0.32 -10.58
CA ASP A 6 16.76 -0.22 -9.67
C ASP A 6 16.94 1.21 -9.13
N GLY A 7 16.64 2.23 -9.95
CA GLY A 7 16.70 3.64 -9.51
C GLY A 7 15.67 4.01 -8.44
N MET A 8 14.48 3.41 -8.48
CA MET A 8 13.42 3.68 -7.49
C MET A 8 13.72 3.00 -6.16
N VAL A 9 14.43 1.87 -6.16
CA VAL A 9 14.73 1.08 -4.95
C VAL A 9 16.01 1.56 -4.25
N LYS A 10 16.93 2.18 -5.00
CA LYS A 10 18.31 2.49 -4.54
C LYS A 10 18.39 3.28 -3.23
N ASP A 11 17.47 4.21 -3.02
CA ASP A 11 17.52 5.16 -1.90
C ASP A 11 16.47 4.85 -0.82
N ILE A 12 15.62 3.83 -1.00
CA ILE A 12 14.54 3.49 -0.05
C ILE A 12 15.10 3.30 1.37
N ILE A 13 16.13 2.46 1.53
CA ILE A 13 16.69 2.14 2.85
C ILE A 13 17.16 3.40 3.60
N ARG A 14 17.68 4.39 2.88
CA ARG A 14 18.19 5.63 3.47
C ARG A 14 17.09 6.61 3.87
N SER A 15 15.93 6.53 3.21
CA SER A 15 14.81 7.45 3.41
C SER A 15 13.76 6.96 4.40
N LEU A 16 13.85 5.71 4.89
CA LEU A 16 12.80 5.12 5.73
C LEU A 16 12.49 5.91 7.02
N ASP A 17 13.51 6.47 7.70
CA ASP A 17 13.28 7.26 8.91
C ASP A 17 12.53 8.56 8.58
N SER A 18 13.00 9.27 7.56
CA SER A 18 12.33 10.51 7.11
C SER A 18 10.95 10.24 6.52
N ALA A 19 10.74 9.09 5.88
CA ALA A 19 9.44 8.68 5.38
C ALA A 19 8.44 8.44 6.53
N ASN A 20 8.88 7.77 7.61
CA ASN A 20 8.04 7.56 8.78
C ASN A 20 7.70 8.89 9.50
N GLU A 21 8.68 9.79 9.68
CA GLU A 21 8.43 11.11 10.26
C GLU A 21 7.44 11.92 9.42
N MET A 22 7.58 11.89 8.10
CA MET A 22 6.66 12.54 7.17
C MET A 22 5.27 11.90 7.25
N LEU A 23 5.18 10.58 7.32
CA LEU A 23 3.90 9.86 7.44
C LEU A 23 3.15 10.28 8.71
N ILE A 24 3.85 10.34 9.86
CA ILE A 24 3.27 10.85 11.12
C ILE A 24 2.76 12.28 10.96
N ALA A 25 3.58 13.16 10.39
CA ALA A 25 3.20 14.56 10.20
C ALA A 25 1.97 14.74 9.30
N LEU A 26 1.82 13.90 8.26
CA LEU A 26 0.74 14.00 7.29
C LEU A 26 -0.53 13.28 7.71
N THR A 27 -0.43 12.18 8.44
CA THR A 27 -1.56 11.27 8.71
C THR A 27 -1.89 11.12 10.20
N GLY A 28 -0.98 11.54 11.08
CA GLY A 28 -1.07 11.29 12.52
C GLY A 28 -0.73 9.86 12.93
N MET A 29 -0.26 9.01 12.02
CA MET A 29 0.07 7.60 12.26
C MET A 29 1.51 7.29 11.87
N ASP A 30 2.21 6.51 12.70
CA ASP A 30 3.47 5.88 12.30
C ASP A 30 3.21 4.73 11.30
N THR A 31 4.29 4.18 10.69
CA THR A 31 4.17 3.10 9.70
C THR A 31 3.47 1.86 10.26
N VAL A 32 3.68 1.51 11.53
CA VAL A 32 3.03 0.35 12.18
C VAL A 32 1.56 0.63 12.41
N GLU A 33 1.21 1.81 12.92
CA GLU A 33 -0.17 2.23 13.15
C GLU A 33 -0.97 2.27 11.86
N LEU A 34 -0.40 2.85 10.80
CA LEU A 34 -1.02 2.86 9.48
C LEU A 34 -1.21 1.45 8.92
N ALA A 35 -0.22 0.58 9.06
CA ALA A 35 -0.32 -0.80 8.59
C ALA A 35 -1.37 -1.60 9.39
N CYS A 36 -1.50 -1.38 10.68
CA CYS A 36 -2.55 -1.96 11.52
C CYS A 36 -3.93 -1.46 11.11
N ASP A 37 -4.11 -0.14 10.96
CA ASP A 37 -5.37 0.45 10.49
C ASP A 37 -5.80 -0.10 9.13
N ALA A 38 -4.86 -0.19 8.18
CA ALA A 38 -5.08 -0.78 6.86
C ALA A 38 -5.43 -2.28 6.91
N ALA A 39 -4.93 -3.01 7.92
CA ALA A 39 -5.27 -4.41 8.17
C ALA A 39 -6.58 -4.59 8.97
N GLY A 40 -7.23 -3.51 9.39
CA GLY A 40 -8.46 -3.53 10.17
C GLY A 40 -8.26 -3.92 11.64
N ILE A 41 -7.08 -3.67 12.19
CA ILE A 41 -6.72 -3.95 13.60
C ILE A 41 -6.07 -2.71 14.22
N THR A 42 -5.89 -2.73 15.55
CA THR A 42 -5.10 -1.72 16.26
C THR A 42 -3.75 -2.29 16.69
N LYS A 43 -2.77 -1.42 16.96
CA LYS A 43 -1.39 -1.82 17.29
C LYS A 43 -1.30 -2.69 18.55
N ASP A 44 -2.20 -2.50 19.50
CA ASP A 44 -2.29 -3.29 20.73
C ASP A 44 -2.85 -4.72 20.52
N MET A 45 -3.53 -4.95 19.40
CA MET A 45 -4.09 -6.26 19.04
C MET A 45 -3.05 -7.23 18.49
N ILE A 46 -1.84 -6.78 18.17
CA ILE A 46 -0.82 -7.61 17.53
C ILE A 46 0.53 -7.44 18.23
N ASP A 47 1.31 -8.53 18.29
CA ASP A 47 2.69 -8.52 18.70
C ASP A 47 3.55 -8.93 17.51
N LEU A 48 4.38 -8.01 17.03
CA LEU A 48 5.26 -8.21 15.88
C LEU A 48 6.66 -8.69 16.28
N ASP A 49 7.02 -8.60 17.55
CA ASP A 49 8.34 -8.97 18.05
C ASP A 49 8.61 -10.47 17.89
N GLY A 50 9.86 -10.81 17.52
CA GLY A 50 10.31 -12.18 17.34
C GLY A 50 9.67 -12.94 16.17
N ILE A 51 8.85 -12.28 15.32
CA ILE A 51 8.35 -12.91 14.09
C ILE A 51 9.48 -13.01 13.08
N LYS A 52 9.86 -14.24 12.73
CA LYS A 52 10.88 -14.50 11.70
C LYS A 52 10.28 -14.37 10.30
N VAL A 53 10.91 -13.56 9.47
CA VAL A 53 10.47 -13.28 8.10
C VAL A 53 11.59 -13.57 7.11
N GLY A 54 11.32 -14.48 6.17
CA GLY A 54 12.22 -14.78 5.06
C GLY A 54 11.83 -13.98 3.81
N ILE A 55 12.77 -13.29 3.20
CA ILE A 55 12.59 -12.65 1.89
C ILE A 55 13.32 -13.46 0.85
N VAL A 56 12.59 -14.08 -0.08
CA VAL A 56 13.14 -14.99 -1.09
C VAL A 56 13.22 -14.27 -2.43
N PRO A 57 14.43 -14.03 -2.97
CA PRO A 57 14.59 -13.52 -4.31
C PRO A 57 14.03 -14.50 -5.34
N VAL A 58 13.33 -13.99 -6.37
CA VAL A 58 12.72 -14.80 -7.44
C VAL A 58 13.35 -14.42 -8.77
N THR A 59 13.84 -15.42 -9.51
CA THR A 59 14.56 -15.21 -10.77
C THR A 59 13.66 -15.24 -12.00
N SER A 60 12.41 -15.65 -11.86
CA SER A 60 11.45 -15.74 -12.97
C SER A 60 11.12 -14.37 -13.59
N GLY A 61 10.66 -14.38 -14.83
CA GLY A 61 10.31 -13.16 -15.56
C GLY A 61 11.55 -12.36 -15.96
N LYS A 62 11.57 -11.07 -15.62
CA LYS A 62 12.70 -10.16 -15.89
C LYS A 62 13.83 -10.25 -14.84
N GLY A 63 13.74 -11.22 -13.94
CA GLY A 63 14.74 -11.47 -12.91
C GLY A 63 14.68 -10.52 -11.71
N ILE A 64 15.71 -10.60 -10.86
CA ILE A 64 15.80 -9.88 -9.60
C ILE A 64 16.05 -8.39 -9.84
N ILE A 65 15.34 -7.53 -9.13
CA ILE A 65 15.62 -6.09 -9.04
C ILE A 65 16.68 -5.89 -7.96
N THR A 66 17.76 -5.20 -8.30
CA THR A 66 18.87 -4.94 -7.37
C THR A 66 18.35 -4.25 -6.10
N LYS A 67 18.71 -4.78 -4.94
CA LYS A 67 18.33 -4.30 -3.60
C LYS A 67 16.84 -4.37 -3.25
N PHE A 68 15.98 -4.95 -4.07
CA PHE A 68 14.56 -5.07 -3.75
C PHE A 68 14.33 -5.91 -2.49
N SER A 69 14.92 -7.11 -2.44
CA SER A 69 14.77 -8.01 -1.30
C SER A 69 15.34 -7.42 -0.01
N GLU A 70 16.46 -6.72 -0.10
CA GLU A 70 17.08 -6.01 1.04
C GLU A 70 16.20 -4.86 1.53
N SER A 71 15.56 -4.10 0.62
CA SER A 71 14.64 -3.04 0.99
C SER A 71 13.40 -3.59 1.68
N VAL A 72 12.82 -4.69 1.18
CA VAL A 72 11.71 -5.38 1.84
C VAL A 72 12.11 -5.84 3.24
N ALA A 73 13.31 -6.46 3.38
CA ALA A 73 13.80 -6.91 4.68
C ALA A 73 13.97 -5.74 5.68
N GLU A 74 14.49 -4.61 5.21
CA GLU A 74 14.70 -3.44 6.07
C GLU A 74 13.38 -2.82 6.51
N ILE A 75 12.39 -2.68 5.61
CA ILE A 75 11.06 -2.21 5.96
C ILE A 75 10.45 -3.11 7.06
N VAL A 76 10.54 -4.43 6.88
CA VAL A 76 9.98 -5.41 7.82
C VAL A 76 10.68 -5.35 9.19
N ARG A 77 12.01 -5.17 9.22
CA ARG A 77 12.77 -4.98 10.48
C ARG A 77 12.30 -3.76 11.25
N ARG A 78 12.01 -2.66 10.58
CA ARG A 78 11.51 -1.43 11.22
C ARG A 78 10.13 -1.58 11.85
N LEU A 79 9.37 -2.60 11.45
CA LEU A 79 8.12 -2.96 12.12
C LEU A 79 8.34 -3.74 13.42
N GLY A 80 9.58 -4.11 13.77
CA GLY A 80 9.94 -4.91 14.94
C GLY A 80 10.07 -6.42 14.66
N MET A 81 10.03 -6.86 13.40
CA MET A 81 10.18 -8.28 13.04
C MET A 81 11.64 -8.66 12.74
N GLU A 82 11.97 -9.95 12.83
CA GLU A 82 13.28 -10.50 12.47
C GLU A 82 13.30 -10.89 10.98
N ALA A 83 13.72 -9.97 10.10
CA ALA A 83 13.70 -10.23 8.66
C ALA A 83 15.10 -10.50 8.10
N SER A 84 15.20 -11.49 7.21
CA SER A 84 16.42 -11.84 6.48
C SER A 84 16.14 -12.18 5.02
N VAL A 85 17.06 -11.83 4.14
CA VAL A 85 17.05 -12.28 2.73
C VAL A 85 17.76 -13.63 2.65
N THR A 86 17.17 -14.61 1.96
CA THR A 86 17.79 -15.91 1.75
C THR A 86 18.98 -15.80 0.78
N GLN A 87 19.97 -16.68 0.96
CA GLN A 87 21.14 -16.71 0.06
C GLN A 87 20.76 -17.31 -1.31
N ALA A 88 19.93 -18.35 -1.28
CA ALA A 88 19.41 -18.94 -2.50
C ALA A 88 18.13 -18.21 -2.96
N ALA A 89 17.83 -18.33 -4.25
CA ALA A 89 16.60 -17.83 -4.86
C ALA A 89 15.57 -18.94 -5.08
N ASP A 90 14.38 -18.56 -5.49
CA ASP A 90 13.30 -19.45 -5.93
C ASP A 90 12.96 -20.55 -4.90
N VAL A 91 12.71 -21.77 -5.33
CA VAL A 91 12.32 -22.90 -4.46
C VAL A 91 13.40 -23.24 -3.43
N THR A 92 14.69 -23.12 -3.81
CA THR A 92 15.80 -23.36 -2.87
C THR A 92 15.80 -22.30 -1.75
N GLY A 93 15.59 -21.03 -2.09
CA GLY A 93 15.45 -19.96 -1.09
C GLY A 93 14.23 -20.14 -0.21
N LEU A 94 13.10 -20.60 -0.76
CA LEU A 94 11.93 -20.94 0.04
C LEU A 94 12.23 -22.04 1.04
N ALA A 95 12.91 -23.11 0.64
CA ALA A 95 13.33 -24.19 1.55
C ALA A 95 14.30 -23.69 2.64
N GLU A 96 15.22 -22.79 2.31
CA GLU A 96 16.11 -22.11 3.24
C GLU A 96 15.31 -21.31 4.28
N ALA A 97 14.37 -20.46 3.85
CA ALA A 97 13.54 -19.66 4.75
C ALA A 97 12.72 -20.54 5.72
N LEU A 98 12.09 -21.61 5.21
CA LEU A 98 11.32 -22.55 6.01
C LEU A 98 12.21 -23.28 7.02
N SER A 99 13.40 -23.70 6.62
CA SER A 99 14.37 -24.37 7.50
C SER A 99 14.90 -23.46 8.61
N ALA A 100 14.98 -22.14 8.34
CA ALA A 100 15.31 -21.11 9.33
C ALA A 100 14.15 -20.79 10.28
N GLY A 101 12.97 -21.38 10.07
CA GLY A 101 11.78 -21.19 10.90
C GLY A 101 11.02 -19.89 10.58
N ALA A 102 11.10 -19.39 9.34
CA ALA A 102 10.34 -18.22 8.93
C ALA A 102 8.83 -18.46 9.10
N GLU A 103 8.16 -17.56 9.82
CA GLU A 103 6.70 -17.56 9.99
C GLU A 103 5.99 -16.85 8.83
N ILE A 104 6.69 -15.92 8.19
CA ILE A 104 6.24 -15.19 7.02
C ILE A 104 7.32 -15.29 5.94
N VAL A 105 6.92 -15.54 4.70
CA VAL A 105 7.83 -15.55 3.56
C VAL A 105 7.32 -14.58 2.49
N PHE A 106 8.16 -13.63 2.13
CA PHE A 106 7.93 -12.71 1.01
C PHE A 106 8.55 -13.24 -0.27
N MET A 107 7.78 -13.19 -1.36
CA MET A 107 8.22 -13.55 -2.71
C MET A 107 7.58 -12.61 -3.74
N ALA A 108 8.36 -12.21 -4.75
CA ALA A 108 7.86 -11.35 -5.83
C ALA A 108 8.41 -11.77 -7.19
N ASP A 109 7.51 -11.88 -8.17
CA ASP A 109 7.85 -11.94 -9.60
C ASP A 109 7.23 -10.74 -10.35
N ASP A 110 7.25 -10.76 -11.69
CA ASP A 110 6.68 -9.67 -12.50
C ASP A 110 5.15 -9.57 -12.42
N VAL A 111 4.47 -10.60 -11.93
CA VAL A 111 3.00 -10.70 -11.90
C VAL A 111 2.46 -10.53 -10.48
N THR A 112 3.11 -11.19 -9.51
CA THR A 112 2.64 -11.32 -8.15
C THR A 112 3.72 -10.94 -7.14
N PHE A 113 3.37 -10.11 -6.19
CA PHE A 113 4.14 -9.88 -4.97
C PHE A 113 3.25 -10.24 -3.78
N MET A 114 3.69 -11.17 -2.96
CA MET A 114 2.92 -11.73 -1.86
C MET A 114 3.78 -11.98 -0.62
N ALA A 115 3.12 -12.04 0.55
CA ALA A 115 3.68 -12.58 1.78
C ALA A 115 2.78 -13.73 2.26
N ILE A 116 3.34 -14.89 2.51
CA ILE A 116 2.64 -16.08 2.97
C ILE A 116 2.94 -16.36 4.45
N ASN A 117 1.90 -16.62 5.25
CA ASN A 117 2.02 -17.11 6.61
C ASN A 117 2.19 -18.64 6.58
N THR A 118 3.37 -19.10 6.96
CA THR A 118 3.76 -20.53 6.88
C THR A 118 3.02 -21.41 7.85
N LYS A 119 2.41 -20.85 8.92
CA LYS A 119 1.67 -21.61 9.93
C LYS A 119 0.29 -22.05 9.45
N ASN A 120 -0.32 -21.31 8.54
CA ASN A 120 -1.71 -21.57 8.11
C ASN A 120 -1.94 -21.46 6.60
N GLY A 121 -0.93 -21.10 5.81
CA GLY A 121 -1.00 -20.99 4.35
C GLY A 121 -1.77 -19.77 3.83
N ARG A 122 -2.30 -18.90 4.72
CA ARG A 122 -2.93 -17.64 4.28
C ARG A 122 -1.87 -16.68 3.76
N PHE A 123 -2.25 -15.82 2.85
CA PHE A 123 -1.31 -14.87 2.26
C PHE A 123 -1.92 -13.47 2.10
N SER A 124 -1.09 -12.47 2.14
CA SER A 124 -1.38 -11.10 1.73
C SER A 124 -0.78 -10.83 0.34
N ASN A 125 -1.44 -10.01 -0.45
CA ASN A 125 -0.94 -9.61 -1.77
C ASN A 125 -0.75 -8.10 -1.87
N ASN A 126 0.24 -7.70 -2.65
CA ASN A 126 0.64 -6.31 -2.78
C ASN A 126 -0.48 -5.40 -3.29
N SER A 127 -1.32 -5.83 -4.24
CA SER A 127 -2.36 -4.96 -4.79
C SER A 127 -3.40 -4.56 -3.75
N TYR A 128 -3.81 -5.50 -2.90
CA TYR A 128 -4.74 -5.24 -1.81
C TYR A 128 -4.08 -4.40 -0.72
N CYS A 129 -2.88 -4.78 -0.27
CA CYS A 129 -2.19 -4.10 0.82
C CYS A 129 -1.76 -2.68 0.45
N THR A 130 -1.32 -2.46 -0.79
CA THR A 130 -1.06 -1.12 -1.31
C THR A 130 -2.34 -0.27 -1.31
N ALA A 131 -3.45 -0.78 -1.83
CA ALA A 131 -4.72 -0.06 -1.81
C ALA A 131 -5.14 0.29 -0.38
N ALA A 132 -5.11 -0.69 0.54
CA ALA A 132 -5.49 -0.50 1.93
C ALA A 132 -4.61 0.54 2.65
N GLY A 133 -3.29 0.46 2.47
CA GLY A 133 -2.34 1.39 3.07
C GLY A 133 -2.54 2.82 2.60
N TYR A 134 -2.72 3.03 1.29
CA TYR A 134 -2.94 4.36 0.74
C TYR A 134 -4.34 4.92 1.03
N VAL A 135 -5.35 4.07 1.18
CA VAL A 135 -6.68 4.47 1.69
C VAL A 135 -6.58 4.89 3.16
N SER A 136 -5.87 4.11 4.00
CA SER A 136 -5.63 4.45 5.40
C SER A 136 -4.85 5.78 5.52
N ALA A 137 -3.83 5.99 4.70
CA ALA A 137 -3.08 7.24 4.67
C ALA A 137 -3.96 8.43 4.26
N LEU A 138 -4.78 8.29 3.21
CA LEU A 138 -5.72 9.33 2.80
C LEU A 138 -6.76 9.62 3.90
N LYS A 139 -7.27 8.56 4.53
CA LYS A 139 -8.21 8.67 5.67
C LYS A 139 -7.59 9.45 6.82
N GLY A 140 -6.36 9.13 7.22
CA GLY A 140 -5.63 9.83 8.28
C GLY A 140 -5.43 11.30 7.95
N ALA A 141 -4.86 11.60 6.78
CA ALA A 141 -4.59 12.97 6.34
C ALA A 141 -5.87 13.82 6.19
N ALA A 142 -6.96 13.21 5.81
CA ALA A 142 -8.26 13.88 5.66
C ALA A 142 -9.07 13.96 6.97
N GLY A 143 -8.65 13.32 8.06
CA GLY A 143 -9.44 13.22 9.29
C GLY A 143 -10.74 12.43 9.12
N GLY A 144 -10.69 11.32 8.37
CA GLY A 144 -11.84 10.46 8.03
C GLY A 144 -12.28 10.61 6.58
N LEU A 145 -13.11 9.67 6.08
CA LEU A 145 -13.61 9.67 4.70
C LEU A 145 -15.16 9.67 4.61
N ASP A 146 -15.86 9.43 5.70
CA ASP A 146 -17.31 9.38 5.70
C ASP A 146 -17.93 10.70 5.22
N GLY A 147 -18.83 10.61 4.25
CA GLY A 147 -19.47 11.75 3.60
C GLY A 147 -18.57 12.62 2.71
N LYS A 148 -17.29 12.30 2.54
CA LYS A 148 -16.35 13.08 1.72
C LYS A 148 -16.34 12.66 0.26
N GLU A 149 -16.15 13.63 -0.64
CA GLU A 149 -15.94 13.37 -2.06
C GLU A 149 -14.47 13.02 -2.32
N VAL A 150 -14.22 11.87 -2.97
CA VAL A 150 -12.87 11.38 -3.29
C VAL A 150 -12.79 11.05 -4.77
N LEU A 151 -11.76 11.55 -5.44
CA LEU A 151 -11.41 11.18 -6.81
C LEU A 151 -10.41 10.02 -6.80
N VAL A 152 -10.73 8.94 -7.50
CA VAL A 152 -9.81 7.84 -7.79
C VAL A 152 -9.37 7.91 -9.23
N LEU A 153 -8.07 8.05 -9.46
CA LEU A 153 -7.45 8.01 -10.77
C LEU A 153 -6.91 6.60 -11.03
N GLY A 154 -7.47 5.94 -12.02
CA GLY A 154 -7.17 4.56 -12.39
C GLY A 154 -8.13 3.54 -11.76
N ALA A 155 -8.87 2.80 -12.60
CA ALA A 155 -9.74 1.69 -12.21
C ALA A 155 -9.05 0.32 -12.37
N GLY A 156 -7.72 0.28 -12.32
CA GLY A 156 -6.93 -0.95 -12.30
C GLY A 156 -7.03 -1.69 -10.97
N ARG A 157 -6.19 -2.74 -10.77
CA ARG A 157 -6.24 -3.58 -9.56
C ARG A 157 -6.22 -2.78 -8.25
N VAL A 158 -5.29 -1.83 -8.09
CA VAL A 158 -5.18 -1.04 -6.86
C VAL A 158 -6.32 -0.05 -6.73
N GLY A 159 -6.62 0.73 -7.78
CA GLY A 159 -7.65 1.76 -7.71
C GLY A 159 -9.06 1.19 -7.53
N ALA A 160 -9.39 0.06 -8.17
CA ALA A 160 -10.68 -0.59 -7.98
C ALA A 160 -10.86 -1.12 -6.54
N ILE A 161 -9.80 -1.66 -5.92
CA ILE A 161 -9.83 -2.08 -4.51
C ILE A 161 -9.99 -0.85 -3.60
N ALA A 162 -9.21 0.21 -3.84
CA ALA A 162 -9.29 1.44 -3.07
C ALA A 162 -10.68 2.09 -3.15
N ALA A 163 -11.27 2.17 -4.35
CA ALA A 163 -12.62 2.69 -4.55
C ALA A 163 -13.67 1.89 -3.73
N ARG A 164 -13.58 0.56 -3.74
CA ARG A 164 -14.47 -0.30 -2.93
C ARG A 164 -14.31 -0.03 -1.43
N MET A 165 -13.07 0.07 -0.95
CA MET A 165 -12.80 0.34 0.46
C MET A 165 -13.37 1.70 0.88
N MET A 166 -13.09 2.76 0.11
CA MET A 166 -13.55 4.11 0.44
C MET A 166 -15.07 4.25 0.35
N THR A 167 -15.71 3.61 -0.64
CA THR A 167 -17.18 3.52 -0.70
C THR A 167 -17.75 2.81 0.55
N GLY A 168 -17.10 1.70 0.98
CA GLY A 168 -17.47 1.00 2.21
C GLY A 168 -17.27 1.82 3.50
N MET A 169 -16.42 2.85 3.46
CA MET A 169 -16.21 3.82 4.53
C MET A 169 -17.15 5.04 4.46
N GLY A 170 -18.12 5.05 3.55
CA GLY A 170 -19.09 6.14 3.41
C GLY A 170 -18.65 7.29 2.51
N ALA A 171 -17.50 7.18 1.81
CA ALA A 171 -17.08 8.20 0.86
C ALA A 171 -17.92 8.22 -0.42
N ALA A 172 -18.17 9.41 -0.96
CA ALA A 172 -18.73 9.60 -2.30
C ALA A 172 -17.60 9.54 -3.34
N VAL A 173 -17.39 8.37 -3.94
CA VAL A 173 -16.26 8.12 -4.82
C VAL A 173 -16.59 8.45 -6.27
N THR A 174 -15.72 9.23 -6.92
CA THR A 174 -15.68 9.47 -8.35
C THR A 174 -14.46 8.76 -8.92
N VAL A 175 -14.61 7.99 -10.01
CA VAL A 175 -13.51 7.24 -10.65
C VAL A 175 -13.27 7.76 -12.05
N TYR A 176 -12.00 7.91 -12.42
CA TYR A 176 -11.57 8.13 -13.80
C TYR A 176 -10.55 7.07 -14.21
N ASP A 177 -10.68 6.53 -15.39
CA ASP A 177 -9.66 5.71 -16.06
C ASP A 177 -9.61 6.09 -17.53
N ILE A 178 -8.41 6.06 -18.13
CA ILE A 178 -8.24 6.29 -19.57
C ILE A 178 -8.97 5.21 -20.40
N ASP A 179 -9.11 4.03 -19.85
CA ASP A 179 -9.96 2.96 -20.33
C ASP A 179 -11.34 3.10 -19.68
N GLU A 180 -12.25 3.79 -20.39
CA GLU A 180 -13.60 4.07 -19.89
C GLU A 180 -14.38 2.81 -19.53
N GLU A 181 -14.10 1.68 -20.18
CA GLU A 181 -14.80 0.42 -19.90
C GLU A 181 -14.47 -0.08 -18.49
N ARG A 182 -13.23 0.09 -18.01
CA ARG A 182 -12.85 -0.25 -16.64
C ARG A 182 -13.58 0.60 -15.61
N ALA A 183 -13.66 1.90 -15.83
CA ALA A 183 -14.38 2.80 -14.93
C ALA A 183 -15.88 2.46 -14.90
N ARG A 184 -16.48 2.16 -16.07
CA ARG A 184 -17.89 1.75 -16.19
C ARG A 184 -18.15 0.42 -15.50
N ALA A 185 -17.34 -0.60 -15.75
CA ALA A 185 -17.47 -1.90 -15.10
C ALA A 185 -17.39 -1.81 -13.57
N LEU A 186 -16.54 -0.89 -13.06
CA LEU A 186 -16.47 -0.63 -11.63
C LEU A 186 -17.77 0.00 -11.12
N SER A 187 -18.34 0.98 -11.83
CA SER A 187 -19.60 1.64 -11.44
C SER A 187 -20.83 0.72 -11.49
N GLU A 188 -20.79 -0.33 -12.31
CA GLU A 188 -21.82 -1.38 -12.31
C GLU A 188 -21.74 -2.30 -11.08
N SER A 189 -20.57 -2.37 -10.43
CA SER A 189 -20.33 -3.27 -9.29
C SER A 189 -20.40 -2.59 -7.92
N ILE A 190 -20.21 -1.27 -7.85
CA ILE A 190 -20.28 -0.46 -6.64
C ILE A 190 -20.81 0.94 -6.94
N PRO A 191 -21.41 1.64 -5.98
CA PRO A 191 -21.99 2.97 -6.18
C PRO A 191 -20.90 4.06 -6.28
N VAL A 192 -20.27 4.16 -7.45
CA VAL A 192 -19.30 5.23 -7.76
C VAL A 192 -19.77 6.02 -8.99
N LYS A 193 -19.38 7.28 -9.06
CA LYS A 193 -19.56 8.12 -10.25
C LYS A 193 -18.39 7.89 -11.20
N VAL A 194 -18.63 7.96 -12.51
CA VAL A 194 -17.55 7.93 -13.54
C VAL A 194 -17.34 9.35 -14.04
N ALA A 195 -16.10 9.85 -13.94
CA ALA A 195 -15.73 11.13 -14.50
C ALA A 195 -15.42 10.98 -16.01
N ALA A 196 -15.98 11.86 -16.82
CA ALA A 196 -15.73 11.88 -18.27
C ALA A 196 -14.41 12.59 -18.62
N ASP A 197 -13.95 13.52 -17.78
CA ASP A 197 -12.74 14.31 -17.99
C ASP A 197 -11.93 14.41 -16.69
N VAL A 198 -10.66 14.04 -16.75
CA VAL A 198 -9.76 14.01 -15.61
C VAL A 198 -9.46 15.41 -15.08
N ASN A 199 -9.33 16.40 -15.95
CA ASN A 199 -8.98 17.75 -15.55
C ASN A 199 -10.15 18.43 -14.84
N ALA A 200 -11.36 18.27 -15.38
CA ALA A 200 -12.57 18.74 -14.73
C ALA A 200 -12.78 18.09 -13.34
N ALA A 201 -12.47 16.79 -13.22
CA ALA A 201 -12.56 16.09 -11.94
C ALA A 201 -11.51 16.59 -10.93
N LEU A 202 -10.26 16.81 -11.36
CA LEU A 202 -9.19 17.30 -10.49
C LEU A 202 -9.46 18.68 -9.89
N ILE A 203 -10.07 19.60 -10.68
CA ILE A 203 -10.37 20.97 -10.22
C ILE A 203 -11.34 21.00 -9.03
N VAL A 204 -12.24 20.03 -8.94
CA VAL A 204 -13.32 20.07 -7.94
C VAL A 204 -13.05 19.22 -6.70
N HIS A 205 -12.17 18.21 -6.79
CA HIS A 205 -11.93 17.30 -5.66
C HIS A 205 -10.77 17.73 -4.76
N ASP A 206 -11.02 17.77 -3.46
CA ASP A 206 -10.01 18.01 -2.42
C ASP A 206 -9.20 16.75 -2.08
N LEU A 207 -9.79 15.56 -2.27
CA LEU A 207 -9.17 14.28 -1.94
C LEU A 207 -8.98 13.47 -3.20
N VAL A 208 -7.73 13.06 -3.45
CA VAL A 208 -7.36 12.29 -4.65
C VAL A 208 -6.58 11.05 -4.25
N LEU A 209 -7.03 9.88 -4.69
CA LEU A 209 -6.23 8.65 -4.67
C LEU A 209 -5.79 8.34 -6.10
N ASN A 210 -4.47 8.44 -6.36
CA ASN A 210 -3.93 8.18 -7.69
C ASN A 210 -3.29 6.80 -7.81
N ALA A 211 -3.95 5.89 -8.51
CA ALA A 211 -3.47 4.55 -8.82
C ALA A 211 -3.09 4.37 -10.32
N ALA A 212 -2.98 5.46 -11.07
CA ALA A 212 -2.61 5.46 -12.48
C ALA A 212 -1.19 5.98 -12.68
N PRO A 213 -0.44 5.47 -13.66
CA PRO A 213 0.92 5.92 -13.99
C PRO A 213 0.94 7.10 -14.99
N GLY A 214 -0.22 7.50 -15.54
CA GLY A 214 -0.32 8.52 -16.56
C GLY A 214 0.01 9.93 -16.03
N ALA A 215 0.74 10.73 -16.82
CA ALA A 215 1.10 12.09 -16.44
C ALA A 215 -0.14 12.96 -16.16
N ILE A 216 -0.09 13.74 -15.10
CA ILE A 216 -1.15 14.63 -14.65
C ILE A 216 -0.68 16.08 -14.76
N ASP A 217 -1.46 16.90 -15.47
CA ASP A 217 -1.20 18.32 -15.61
C ASP A 217 -1.56 19.04 -14.30
N GLY A 218 -0.54 19.54 -13.61
CA GLY A 218 -0.68 20.21 -12.33
C GLY A 218 -1.53 21.47 -12.33
N ARG A 219 -1.80 22.07 -13.51
CA ARG A 219 -2.71 23.23 -13.62
C ARG A 219 -4.11 22.93 -13.13
N PHE A 220 -4.53 21.67 -13.21
CA PHE A 220 -5.86 21.20 -12.84
C PHE A 220 -5.93 20.64 -11.42
N VAL A 221 -4.80 20.45 -10.75
CA VAL A 221 -4.80 20.05 -9.32
C VAL A 221 -5.43 21.18 -8.51
N LYS A 222 -6.46 20.86 -7.73
CA LYS A 222 -7.09 21.80 -6.81
C LYS A 222 -6.09 22.29 -5.77
N GLU A 223 -6.09 23.59 -5.49
CA GLU A 223 -5.21 24.18 -4.49
C GLU A 223 -5.50 23.58 -3.09
N GLY A 224 -4.46 23.12 -2.41
CA GLY A 224 -4.58 22.49 -1.09
C GLY A 224 -5.06 21.04 -1.11
N ALA A 225 -5.21 20.40 -2.27
CA ALA A 225 -5.67 19.02 -2.36
C ALA A 225 -4.76 18.05 -1.60
N ILE A 226 -5.36 17.02 -0.98
CA ILE A 226 -4.68 15.90 -0.36
C ILE A 226 -4.61 14.76 -1.38
N ILE A 227 -3.39 14.36 -1.73
CA ILE A 227 -3.13 13.35 -2.75
C ILE A 227 -2.44 12.15 -2.11
N SER A 228 -3.10 10.99 -2.15
CA SER A 228 -2.51 9.69 -1.80
C SER A 228 -2.22 8.93 -3.07
N SER A 229 -0.94 8.70 -3.42
CA SER A 229 -0.53 8.25 -4.75
C SER A 229 0.30 6.97 -4.72
N PRO A 230 -0.35 5.79 -4.79
CA PRO A 230 0.35 4.53 -5.07
C PRO A 230 0.82 4.38 -6.52
N GLY A 231 0.43 5.29 -7.41
CA GLY A 231 0.80 5.22 -8.83
C GLY A 231 2.30 5.37 -9.06
N ILE A 232 2.90 4.45 -9.81
CA ILE A 232 4.32 4.45 -10.16
C ILE A 232 4.47 4.40 -11.68
N PRO A 233 5.30 5.27 -12.28
CA PRO A 233 6.01 6.41 -11.67
C PRO A 233 5.04 7.46 -11.11
N PHE A 234 5.53 8.31 -10.19
CA PHE A 234 4.74 9.42 -9.65
C PHE A 234 4.37 10.41 -10.78
N PRO A 235 3.08 10.66 -11.03
CA PRO A 235 2.65 11.27 -12.29
C PRO A 235 2.48 12.80 -12.26
N PHE A 236 2.53 13.43 -11.07
CA PHE A 236 2.29 14.85 -10.93
C PHE A 236 3.53 15.67 -11.28
N ASP A 237 3.37 16.71 -12.09
CA ASP A 237 4.44 17.64 -12.41
C ASP A 237 4.76 18.60 -11.24
N GLY A 238 5.80 19.43 -11.42
CA GLY A 238 6.23 20.38 -10.40
C GLY A 238 5.17 21.41 -10.01
N LEU A 239 4.21 21.71 -10.88
CA LEU A 239 3.10 22.61 -10.57
C LEU A 239 2.05 21.89 -9.73
N GLY A 240 1.73 20.65 -10.06
CA GLY A 240 0.81 19.82 -9.28
C GLY A 240 1.31 19.60 -7.86
N ILE A 241 2.62 19.36 -7.70
CA ILE A 241 3.26 19.24 -6.38
C ILE A 241 3.13 20.54 -5.58
N LYS A 242 3.31 21.70 -6.22
CA LYS A 242 3.19 23.01 -5.54
C LYS A 242 1.76 23.36 -5.14
N ARG A 243 0.77 22.94 -5.92
CA ARG A 243 -0.65 23.22 -5.65
C ARG A 243 -1.24 22.30 -4.61
N ALA A 244 -0.79 21.05 -4.54
CA ALA A 244 -1.21 20.11 -3.53
C ALA A 244 -0.80 20.59 -2.12
N GLY A 245 -1.70 20.49 -1.16
CA GLY A 245 -1.42 20.76 0.26
C GLY A 245 -0.72 19.59 0.93
N THR A 246 -1.04 18.37 0.52
CA THR A 246 -0.46 17.13 1.07
C THR A 246 -0.26 16.12 -0.05
N ILE A 247 0.92 15.50 -0.08
CA ILE A 247 1.22 14.39 -0.98
C ILE A 247 1.78 13.22 -0.17
N ILE A 248 1.12 12.07 -0.28
CA ILE A 248 1.59 10.80 0.28
C ILE A 248 1.94 9.91 -0.91
N ASN A 249 3.22 9.69 -1.12
CA ASN A 249 3.75 8.84 -2.17
C ASN A 249 4.99 8.13 -1.66
N ASP A 250 4.94 6.83 -1.67
CA ASP A 250 6.06 5.96 -1.34
C ASP A 250 6.05 4.74 -2.27
N PRO A 251 7.16 4.38 -2.90
CA PRO A 251 7.17 3.32 -3.90
C PRO A 251 7.06 1.90 -3.32
N LEU A 252 7.32 1.68 -2.01
CA LEU A 252 7.43 0.33 -1.47
C LEU A 252 7.01 0.19 0.00
N ASP A 253 7.36 1.15 0.87
CA ASP A 253 7.28 1.03 2.33
C ASP A 253 5.85 0.75 2.80
N ILE A 254 4.88 1.60 2.46
CA ILE A 254 3.48 1.46 2.87
C ILE A 254 2.92 0.08 2.47
N GLY A 255 3.15 -0.34 1.21
CA GLY A 255 2.65 -1.61 0.70
C GLY A 255 3.21 -2.81 1.46
N VAL A 256 4.53 -2.83 1.66
CA VAL A 256 5.23 -3.91 2.38
C VAL A 256 4.86 -3.95 3.85
N ALA A 257 4.77 -2.79 4.51
CA ALA A 257 4.36 -2.72 5.91
C ALA A 257 2.97 -3.32 6.12
N VAL A 258 1.99 -2.95 5.28
CA VAL A 258 0.64 -3.53 5.35
C VAL A 258 0.65 -5.03 5.05
N MET A 259 1.44 -5.49 4.06
CA MET A 259 1.58 -6.93 3.77
C MET A 259 2.11 -7.70 4.99
N ALA A 260 3.15 -7.19 5.64
CA ALA A 260 3.76 -7.82 6.81
C ALA A 260 2.78 -7.91 7.98
N VAL A 261 2.15 -6.79 8.36
CA VAL A 261 1.20 -6.73 9.47
C VAL A 261 -0.05 -7.58 9.19
N GLN A 262 -0.63 -7.49 7.99
CA GLN A 262 -1.77 -8.32 7.62
C GLN A 262 -1.42 -9.81 7.66
N CYS A 263 -0.26 -10.19 7.14
CA CYS A 263 0.19 -11.58 7.14
C CYS A 263 0.44 -12.10 8.57
N ALA A 264 1.04 -11.27 9.43
CA ALA A 264 1.22 -11.58 10.86
C ALA A 264 -0.12 -11.74 11.58
N SER A 265 -1.11 -10.89 11.29
CA SER A 265 -2.43 -10.95 11.93
C SER A 265 -3.16 -12.28 11.73
N PHE A 266 -2.83 -13.02 10.68
CA PHE A 266 -3.43 -14.34 10.43
C PHE A 266 -3.10 -15.40 11.52
N SER A 267 -2.06 -15.18 12.33
CA SER A 267 -1.64 -16.14 13.39
C SER A 267 -1.25 -15.49 14.71
N ARG A 268 -1.11 -14.18 14.79
CA ARG A 268 -0.53 -13.47 15.94
C ARG A 268 -1.47 -12.45 16.59
N LEU A 269 -2.77 -12.44 16.25
CA LEU A 269 -3.71 -11.59 16.97
C LEU A 269 -3.78 -12.02 18.46
N ARG A 270 -3.61 -11.07 19.36
CA ARG A 270 -3.88 -11.27 20.78
C ARG A 270 -5.38 -11.58 20.94
N ARG A 271 -5.70 -12.68 21.60
CA ARG A 271 -7.09 -12.95 21.99
C ARG A 271 -7.49 -11.82 22.94
N GLN A 272 -8.53 -11.08 22.60
CA GLN A 272 -9.22 -10.28 23.60
C GLN A 272 -9.79 -11.30 24.59
N ASP A 273 -9.18 -11.41 25.77
CA ASP A 273 -9.80 -12.11 26.88
C ASP A 273 -11.18 -11.48 27.05
N ALA A 274 -12.20 -12.31 26.94
CA ALA A 274 -13.58 -11.90 27.15
C ALA A 274 -13.71 -11.42 28.58
N ALA A 275 -13.44 -10.14 28.82
CA ALA A 275 -13.76 -9.42 30.04
C ALA A 275 -15.27 -9.15 30.02
N HIS A 276 -16.06 -10.20 30.12
CA HIS A 276 -17.41 -10.16 30.62
C HIS A 276 -17.43 -11.05 31.86
N GLY A 277 -16.86 -10.47 32.91
CA GLY A 277 -17.10 -10.93 34.27
C GLY A 277 -18.56 -10.65 34.64
N THR A 278 -19.18 -11.71 35.02
CA THR A 278 -20.41 -11.90 35.83
C THR A 278 -21.04 -10.63 36.41
#